data_cb6b3a4fe60073ba984631e3d13e3adb
#
_entry.id   cb6b3a4fe60073ba984631e3d13e3adb
#
_cell.length_a   1.000
_cell.length_b   1.000
_cell.length_c   1.000
_cell.angle_alpha   90.00
_cell.angle_beta   90.00
_cell.angle_gamma   90.00
#
_symmetry.space_group_name_H-M   'P 1'
#
loop_
_entity.id
_entity.type
_entity.pdbx_description
1 polymer ?
#
loop_
_entity_poly.entity_id
_entity_poly.type
_entity_poly.pdbx_seq_one_letter_code
_entity_poly.pdbx_strand_id
1 'polypeptide(L)'
;AALTAATGAAYREGVLITRGNALETLAQASHVVFDKTGTLTTGRMTLAGVTPLSAEDRGQCLAMAAALESWSEHPAAQAITAAATGVHPVADEVITMAGDGVEGRIGGRRCRIGRMEFVAALHGRPLPR
;
A
#
# COMPACT_ATOMS: atom_id res chain seq x y z
N ALA A 1 6.46 -16.57 -42.07
CA ALA A 1 6.97 -17.66 -41.20
C ALA A 1 7.72 -17.13 -39.96
N ALA A 2 8.75 -16.24 -40.14
CA ALA A 2 9.53 -15.74 -39.00
C ALA A 2 8.71 -14.93 -37.99
N LEU A 3 7.83 -14.02 -38.46
CA LEU A 3 6.99 -13.18 -37.60
C LEU A 3 6.01 -14.03 -36.76
N THR A 4 5.43 -15.07 -37.35
CA THR A 4 4.52 -15.99 -36.67
C THR A 4 5.27 -16.77 -35.59
N ALA A 5 6.48 -17.22 -35.85
CA ALA A 5 7.32 -17.91 -34.87
C ALA A 5 7.71 -16.98 -33.70
N ALA A 6 8.06 -15.71 -34.00
CA ALA A 6 8.40 -14.72 -33.00
C ALA A 6 7.19 -14.36 -32.11
N THR A 7 6.01 -14.18 -32.70
CA THR A 7 4.76 -13.95 -31.96
C THR A 7 4.42 -15.14 -31.05
N GLY A 8 4.57 -16.37 -31.53
CA GLY A 8 4.37 -17.57 -30.73
C GLY A 8 5.39 -17.73 -29.59
N ALA A 9 6.63 -17.31 -29.80
CA ALA A 9 7.65 -17.28 -28.75
C ALA A 9 7.30 -16.24 -27.67
N ALA A 10 6.94 -15.02 -28.07
CA ALA A 10 6.50 -13.96 -27.17
C ALA A 10 5.30 -14.37 -26.31
N TYR A 11 4.32 -15.06 -26.90
CA TYR A 11 3.15 -15.56 -26.19
C TYR A 11 3.52 -16.55 -25.07
N ARG A 12 4.48 -17.43 -25.31
CA ARG A 12 4.98 -18.39 -24.29
C ARG A 12 5.66 -17.70 -23.11
N GLU A 13 6.21 -16.52 -23.34
CA GLU A 13 6.81 -15.65 -22.30
C GLU A 13 5.77 -14.71 -21.65
N GLY A 14 4.47 -14.88 -21.94
CA GLY A 14 3.39 -14.06 -21.36
C GLY A 14 3.18 -12.72 -22.06
N VAL A 15 3.79 -12.49 -23.23
CA VAL A 15 3.66 -11.26 -24.01
C VAL A 15 2.61 -11.44 -25.11
N LEU A 16 1.49 -10.71 -25.02
CA LEU A 16 0.44 -10.73 -26.03
C LEU A 16 0.66 -9.61 -27.06
N ILE A 17 0.92 -10.01 -28.32
CA ILE A 17 1.06 -9.09 -29.45
C ILE A 17 -0.28 -8.97 -30.15
N THR A 18 -0.91 -7.81 -30.08
CA THR A 18 -2.24 -7.56 -30.65
C THR A 18 -2.22 -6.83 -32.01
N ARG A 19 -1.07 -6.30 -32.41
CA ARG A 19 -0.90 -5.58 -33.68
C ARG A 19 0.14 -6.27 -34.54
N GLY A 20 -0.15 -6.48 -35.84
CA GLY A 20 0.74 -7.21 -36.75
C GLY A 20 2.11 -6.57 -36.96
N ASN A 21 2.21 -5.24 -36.84
CA ASN A 21 3.48 -4.49 -36.99
C ASN A 21 4.18 -4.17 -35.67
N ALA A 22 3.70 -4.72 -34.54
CA ALA A 22 4.24 -4.38 -33.22
C ALA A 22 5.72 -4.74 -33.06
N LEU A 23 6.13 -5.91 -33.56
CA LEU A 23 7.54 -6.34 -33.48
C LEU A 23 8.46 -5.49 -34.34
N GLU A 24 8.01 -5.08 -35.51
CA GLU A 24 8.79 -4.21 -36.40
C GLU A 24 8.94 -2.80 -35.81
N THR A 25 7.85 -2.27 -35.26
CA THR A 25 7.86 -0.98 -34.53
C THR A 25 8.77 -1.05 -33.32
N LEU A 26 8.71 -2.12 -32.54
CA LEU A 26 9.55 -2.31 -31.37
C LEU A 26 11.05 -2.42 -31.73
N ALA A 27 11.38 -3.08 -32.84
CA ALA A 27 12.75 -3.19 -33.34
C ALA A 27 13.37 -1.83 -33.74
N GLN A 28 12.54 -0.84 -34.05
CA GLN A 28 12.96 0.53 -34.40
C GLN A 28 12.88 1.50 -33.23
N ALA A 29 12.44 1.05 -32.06
CA ALA A 29 12.28 1.90 -30.89
C ALA A 29 13.65 2.41 -30.40
N SER A 30 13.79 3.73 -30.32
CA SER A 30 14.99 4.39 -29.80
C SER A 30 14.86 4.74 -28.31
N HIS A 31 13.65 4.76 -27.77
CA HIS A 31 13.36 5.10 -26.38
C HIS A 31 12.31 4.14 -25.82
N VAL A 32 12.46 3.78 -24.55
CA VAL A 32 11.50 2.98 -23.80
C VAL A 32 11.04 3.79 -22.59
N VAL A 33 9.74 3.92 -22.43
CA VAL A 33 9.12 4.58 -21.27
C VAL A 33 8.40 3.52 -20.44
N PHE A 34 8.76 3.42 -19.16
CA PHE A 34 8.12 2.50 -18.23
C PHE A 34 7.16 3.26 -17.31
N ASP A 35 5.95 2.73 -17.17
CA ASP A 35 5.11 3.14 -16.04
C ASP A 35 5.71 2.62 -14.73
N LYS A 36 5.58 3.41 -13.65
CA LYS A 36 6.15 3.05 -12.36
C LYS A 36 5.30 1.97 -11.67
N THR A 37 4.02 2.24 -11.51
CA THR A 37 3.16 1.44 -10.64
C THR A 37 2.63 0.19 -11.35
N GLY A 38 2.94 -0.98 -10.82
CA GLY A 38 2.54 -2.26 -11.42
C GLY A 38 3.43 -2.73 -12.58
N THR A 39 4.37 -1.90 -13.05
CA THR A 39 5.36 -2.26 -14.08
C THR A 39 6.76 -2.37 -13.49
N LEU A 40 7.29 -1.26 -12.94
CA LEU A 40 8.59 -1.26 -12.24
C LEU A 40 8.48 -1.67 -10.77
N THR A 41 7.28 -1.65 -10.23
CA THR A 41 6.97 -2.09 -8.86
C THR A 41 5.88 -3.14 -8.89
N THR A 42 5.82 -3.97 -7.87
CA THR A 42 4.79 -5.00 -7.71
C THR A 42 3.41 -4.43 -7.39
N GLY A 43 3.30 -3.11 -7.17
CA GLY A 43 2.07 -2.46 -6.70
C GLY A 43 1.72 -2.79 -5.24
N ARG A 44 2.52 -3.60 -4.56
CA ARG A 44 2.31 -3.98 -3.16
C ARG A 44 3.15 -3.10 -2.25
N MET A 45 2.50 -2.46 -1.29
CA MET A 45 3.18 -1.76 -0.21
C MET A 45 3.62 -2.74 0.87
N THR A 46 4.77 -2.48 1.48
CA THR A 46 5.26 -3.20 2.65
C THR A 46 5.65 -2.21 3.74
N LEU A 47 5.42 -2.57 5.00
CA LEU A 47 5.83 -1.76 6.12
C LEU A 47 7.36 -1.86 6.30
N ALA A 48 8.07 -0.75 6.11
CA ALA A 48 9.52 -0.69 6.26
C ALA A 48 9.98 -0.63 7.73
N GLY A 49 9.15 -0.05 8.60
CA GLY A 49 9.47 0.05 10.02
C GLY A 49 8.42 0.80 10.82
N VAL A 50 8.53 0.70 12.15
CA VAL A 50 7.71 1.42 13.12
C VAL A 50 8.64 2.16 14.08
N THR A 51 8.39 3.44 14.33
CA THR A 51 9.12 4.25 15.30
C THR A 51 8.14 4.75 16.35
N PRO A 52 8.06 4.11 17.53
CA PRO A 52 7.23 4.59 18.62
C PRO A 52 7.73 5.95 19.12
N LEU A 53 6.80 6.86 19.38
CA LEU A 53 7.09 8.18 19.97
C LEU A 53 6.69 8.27 21.45
N SER A 54 6.27 7.16 22.03
CA SER A 54 5.78 7.02 23.40
C SER A 54 6.35 5.77 24.07
N ALA A 55 5.84 5.43 25.25
CA ALA A 55 6.30 4.30 26.04
C ALA A 55 5.82 2.92 25.51
N GLU A 56 4.86 2.92 24.57
CA GLU A 56 4.40 1.70 23.91
C GLU A 56 5.51 1.11 23.04
N ASP A 57 5.59 -0.21 23.00
CA ASP A 57 6.53 -0.90 22.12
C ASP A 57 6.05 -0.93 20.66
N ARG A 58 6.94 -1.33 19.75
CA ARG A 58 6.64 -1.41 18.31
C ARG A 58 5.47 -2.35 18.01
N GLY A 59 5.39 -3.47 18.70
CA GLY A 59 4.35 -4.46 18.52
C GLY A 59 2.98 -3.91 18.92
N GLN A 60 2.90 -3.21 20.04
CA GLN A 60 1.68 -2.55 20.50
C GLN A 60 1.21 -1.47 19.53
N CYS A 61 2.12 -0.60 19.08
CA CYS A 61 1.79 0.43 18.09
C CYS A 61 1.25 -0.19 16.80
N LEU A 62 1.89 -1.26 16.32
CA LEU A 62 1.48 -1.95 15.11
C LEU A 62 0.14 -2.68 15.27
N ALA A 63 -0.09 -3.32 16.41
CA ALA A 63 -1.34 -3.99 16.72
C ALA A 63 -2.52 -3.00 16.78
N MET A 64 -2.32 -1.82 17.38
CA MET A 64 -3.33 -0.77 17.41
C MET A 64 -3.62 -0.20 16.01
N ALA A 65 -2.58 0.01 15.20
CA ALA A 65 -2.73 0.46 13.83
C ALA A 65 -3.49 -0.55 12.98
N ALA A 66 -3.14 -1.84 13.08
CA ALA A 66 -3.82 -2.92 12.39
C ALA A 66 -5.30 -3.06 12.80
N ALA A 67 -5.61 -2.83 14.09
CA ALA A 67 -6.99 -2.85 14.58
C ALA A 67 -7.85 -1.76 13.93
N LEU A 68 -7.32 -0.53 13.80
CA LEU A 68 -8.03 0.58 13.14
C LEU A 68 -8.20 0.34 11.62
N GLU A 69 -7.20 -0.24 10.97
CA GLU A 69 -7.16 -0.44 9.52
C GLU A 69 -7.74 -1.79 9.07
N SER A 70 -8.31 -2.58 10.00
CA SER A 70 -8.78 -3.95 9.73
C SER A 70 -9.85 -4.06 8.64
N TRP A 71 -10.60 -2.99 8.39
CA TRP A 71 -11.67 -2.91 7.40
C TRP A 71 -11.29 -2.09 6.16
N SER A 72 -10.07 -1.57 6.12
CA SER A 72 -9.60 -0.71 5.03
C SER A 72 -8.97 -1.53 3.90
N GLU A 73 -9.41 -1.28 2.67
CA GLU A 73 -8.81 -1.86 1.46
C GLU A 73 -7.62 -1.04 0.93
N HIS A 74 -7.26 0.05 1.61
CA HIS A 74 -6.15 0.89 1.18
C HIS A 74 -4.82 0.12 1.21
N PRO A 75 -3.93 0.25 0.20
CA PRO A 75 -2.67 -0.50 0.15
C PRO A 75 -1.79 -0.34 1.40
N ALA A 76 -1.78 0.85 2.01
CA ALA A 76 -1.06 1.08 3.27
C ALA A 76 -1.67 0.29 4.43
N ALA A 77 -3.00 0.22 4.52
CA ALA A 77 -3.72 -0.55 5.53
C ALA A 77 -3.41 -2.04 5.41
N GLN A 78 -3.42 -2.56 4.19
CA GLN A 78 -3.04 -3.95 3.90
C GLN A 78 -1.59 -4.25 4.31
N ALA A 79 -0.66 -3.31 4.08
CA ALA A 79 0.73 -3.45 4.50
C ALA A 79 0.88 -3.46 6.03
N ILE A 80 0.12 -2.62 6.73
CA ILE A 80 0.11 -2.55 8.20
C ILE A 80 -0.47 -3.84 8.79
N THR A 81 -1.63 -4.28 8.31
CA THR A 81 -2.29 -5.50 8.78
C THR A 81 -1.47 -6.76 8.49
N ALA A 82 -0.83 -6.83 7.33
CA ALA A 82 0.06 -7.94 6.97
C ALA A 82 1.33 -8.00 7.83
N ALA A 83 1.84 -6.86 8.28
CA ALA A 83 3.02 -6.79 9.14
C ALA A 83 2.72 -7.07 10.61
N ALA A 84 1.48 -6.85 11.03
CA ALA A 84 1.05 -7.10 12.40
C ALA A 84 0.88 -8.61 12.65
N THR A 85 1.57 -9.13 13.67
CA THR A 85 1.52 -10.55 14.04
C THR A 85 0.88 -10.71 15.42
N GLY A 86 0.13 -11.80 15.62
CA GLY A 86 -0.48 -12.14 16.90
C GLY A 86 -1.92 -11.63 17.07
N VAL A 87 -2.36 -11.57 18.33
CA VAL A 87 -3.71 -11.10 18.68
C VAL A 87 -3.74 -9.58 18.67
N HIS A 88 -4.68 -9.02 17.91
CA HIS A 88 -4.88 -7.58 17.85
C HIS A 88 -6.05 -7.17 18.76
N PRO A 89 -6.00 -5.97 19.34
CA PRO A 89 -7.16 -5.41 20.03
C PRO A 89 -8.30 -5.20 19.04
N VAL A 90 -9.52 -5.23 19.52
CA VAL A 90 -10.69 -4.86 18.72
C VAL A 90 -10.85 -3.35 18.74
N ALA A 91 -11.03 -2.75 17.57
CA ALA A 91 -11.38 -1.36 17.44
C ALA A 91 -12.90 -1.24 17.25
N ASP A 92 -13.53 -0.38 18.06
CA ASP A 92 -14.96 -0.06 18.01
C ASP A 92 -15.16 1.34 17.43
N GLU A 93 -16.38 1.63 16.97
CA GLU A 93 -16.77 2.96 16.44
C GLU A 93 -15.82 3.47 15.35
N VAL A 94 -15.39 2.57 14.46
CA VAL A 94 -14.42 2.91 13.41
C VAL A 94 -15.07 3.76 12.32
N ILE A 95 -14.51 4.94 12.07
CA ILE A 95 -14.97 5.91 11.07
C ILE A 95 -13.82 6.28 10.15
N THR A 96 -14.02 6.12 8.84
CA THR A 96 -13.07 6.56 7.82
C THR A 96 -13.33 8.01 7.43
N MET A 97 -12.32 8.86 7.57
CA MET A 97 -12.33 10.24 7.11
C MET A 97 -11.61 10.32 5.76
N ALA A 98 -12.37 10.52 4.69
CA ALA A 98 -11.83 10.52 3.33
C ALA A 98 -10.70 11.54 3.15
N GLY A 99 -9.53 11.06 2.75
CA GLY A 99 -8.33 11.88 2.55
C GLY A 99 -7.53 12.19 3.83
N ASP A 100 -8.04 11.91 5.03
CA ASP A 100 -7.37 12.19 6.29
C ASP A 100 -6.89 10.92 7.01
N GLY A 101 -7.74 9.91 7.15
CA GLY A 101 -7.40 8.68 7.84
C GLY A 101 -8.59 7.98 8.48
N VAL A 102 -8.32 7.24 9.54
CA VAL A 102 -9.32 6.47 10.30
C VAL A 102 -9.28 6.87 11.78
N GLU A 103 -10.46 7.05 12.37
CA GLU A 103 -10.65 7.21 13.80
C GLU A 103 -11.43 6.01 14.35
N GLY A 104 -11.11 5.57 15.56
CA GLY A 104 -11.87 4.53 16.26
C GLY A 104 -11.53 4.50 17.73
N ARG A 105 -12.13 3.55 18.47
CA ARG A 105 -11.86 3.33 19.89
C ARG A 105 -11.19 1.97 20.10
N ILE A 106 -10.15 1.95 20.91
CA ILE A 106 -9.48 0.74 21.34
C ILE A 106 -9.41 0.76 22.87
N GLY A 107 -10.06 -0.21 23.52
CA GLY A 107 -10.15 -0.25 24.97
C GLY A 107 -10.77 1.01 25.57
N GLY A 108 -11.77 1.59 24.91
CA GLY A 108 -12.44 2.83 25.31
C GLY A 108 -11.66 4.12 25.01
N ARG A 109 -10.41 4.04 24.56
CA ARG A 109 -9.57 5.20 24.20
C ARG A 109 -9.74 5.53 22.72
N ARG A 110 -9.92 6.80 22.40
CA ARG A 110 -9.98 7.31 21.03
C ARG A 110 -8.60 7.28 20.40
N CYS A 111 -8.50 6.71 19.21
CA CYS A 111 -7.26 6.55 18.45
C CYS A 111 -7.47 7.02 17.02
N ARG A 112 -6.41 7.52 16.39
CA ARG A 112 -6.39 7.94 14.99
C ARG A 112 -5.18 7.40 14.27
N ILE A 113 -5.37 7.02 13.02
CA ILE A 113 -4.31 6.72 12.06
C ILE A 113 -4.58 7.50 10.78
N GLY A 114 -3.54 8.07 10.15
CA GLY A 114 -3.70 8.84 8.93
C GLY A 114 -2.69 9.98 8.81
N ARG A 115 -3.12 11.06 8.18
CA ARG A 115 -2.29 12.26 8.02
C ARG A 115 -1.88 12.86 9.36
N MET A 116 -0.71 13.46 9.39
CA MET A 116 -0.11 14.00 10.61
C MET A 116 -1.02 15.04 11.29
N GLU A 117 -1.61 15.93 10.50
CA GLU A 117 -2.51 16.98 11.00
C GLU A 117 -3.77 16.38 11.64
N PHE A 118 -4.34 15.36 11.02
CA PHE A 118 -5.51 14.63 11.52
C PHE A 118 -5.21 13.93 12.85
N VAL A 119 -4.05 13.27 12.95
CA VAL A 119 -3.63 12.59 14.18
C VAL A 119 -3.30 13.60 15.28
N ALA A 120 -2.58 14.67 14.97
CA ALA A 120 -2.21 15.72 15.93
C ALA A 120 -3.41 16.44 16.51
N ALA A 121 -4.45 16.66 15.73
CA ALA A 121 -5.70 17.30 16.17
C ALA A 121 -6.40 16.52 17.30
N LEU A 122 -6.16 15.21 17.45
CA LEU A 122 -6.70 14.43 18.56
C LEU A 122 -6.15 14.86 19.92
N HIS A 123 -4.88 15.25 19.98
CA HIS A 123 -4.18 15.54 21.22
C HIS A 123 -3.91 17.04 21.44
N GLY A 124 -4.16 17.88 20.42
CA GLY A 124 -3.85 19.31 20.47
C GLY A 124 -2.34 19.62 20.64
N ARG A 125 -1.47 18.62 20.38
CA ARG A 125 -0.02 18.78 20.48
C ARG A 125 0.57 19.20 19.14
N PRO A 126 1.61 20.04 19.13
CA PRO A 126 2.32 20.36 17.89
C PRO A 126 2.96 19.09 17.30
N LEU A 127 3.05 19.06 15.98
CA LEU A 127 3.72 17.98 15.25
C LEU A 127 5.21 17.91 15.63
N PRO A 128 5.81 16.72 15.75
CA PRO A 128 7.25 16.58 15.87
C PRO A 128 7.92 17.15 14.60
N ARG A 129 9.00 17.89 14.78
CA ARG A 129 9.82 18.43 13.69
C ARG A 129 10.77 17.39 13.14
#